data_b8994f1dcffafd8b9c18a7813a691011
#
_entry.id   b8994f1dcffafd8b9c18a7813a691011
#
_cell.length_a   1.000
_cell.length_b   1.000
_cell.length_c   1.000
_cell.angle_alpha   90.00
_cell.angle_beta   90.00
_cell.angle_gamma   90.00
#
_symmetry.space_group_name_H-M   'P 1'
#
loop_
_entity.id
_entity.type
_entity.pdbx_description
1 polymer ?
#
loop_
_entity_poly.entity_id
_entity_poly.type
_entity_poly.pdbx_seq_one_letter_code
_entity_poly.pdbx_strand_id
1 'polypeptide(L)'
;MSTLKNDLLLKALRKEKVERPPVWMMRQAGRYLPDYIKLRDKYDFFTRVQTPELAAEITLQPVRQIGVDAAIIFSDILVIPQAMGVEVLMEEGKGPSLPKTIKSQKDIDALNTNNVDEHLKYVFDALSLTKKELNGEVPLIGFAGAPWTIFCYMIEGKGSKTWDKAKQFAYTETKLAHQLLQKITTITIEYLKAQTKAGADCVQVFDSWAGSLSPEDFKTFAQPYLLQIADAVKDFAPVILFPKGTWFALEDLSKSSASAIGIDWTVSPKQARAFTNNNITLQGNFDPAKLLAPMPQIKKWVKEMIDDFGTQNYIANLGHGITPNVPVDNAKAFVETVKEYA
;
A
#
# COMPACT_ATOMS: atom_id res chain seq x y z
N MET A 1 7.67 -15.37 -20.08
CA MET A 1 7.56 -14.07 -19.37
C MET A 1 8.59 -13.13 -20.00
N SER A 2 8.21 -11.93 -20.42
CA SER A 2 9.18 -10.95 -20.93
C SER A 2 10.14 -10.55 -19.77
N THR A 3 11.44 -10.52 -20.07
CA THR A 3 12.44 -10.04 -19.13
C THR A 3 12.14 -8.57 -18.78
N LEU A 4 12.12 -8.23 -17.50
CA LEU A 4 11.93 -6.83 -17.06
C LEU A 4 13.07 -5.97 -17.59
N LYS A 5 12.73 -4.84 -18.22
CA LYS A 5 13.70 -3.83 -18.69
C LYS A 5 14.22 -3.00 -17.53
N ASN A 6 13.37 -2.70 -16.55
CA ASN A 6 13.73 -2.04 -15.31
C ASN A 6 13.30 -2.94 -14.14
N ASP A 7 14.26 -3.53 -13.47
CA ASP A 7 14.06 -4.45 -12.33
C ASP A 7 14.58 -3.88 -11.00
N LEU A 8 14.91 -2.59 -10.96
CA LEU A 8 15.51 -1.92 -9.79
C LEU A 8 14.71 -2.13 -8.50
N LEU A 9 13.35 -2.05 -8.58
CA LEU A 9 12.51 -2.31 -7.41
C LEU A 9 12.71 -3.73 -6.87
N LEU A 10 12.71 -4.73 -7.74
CA LEU A 10 12.87 -6.12 -7.32
C LEU A 10 14.29 -6.40 -6.81
N LYS A 11 15.32 -5.79 -7.41
CA LYS A 11 16.68 -5.84 -6.89
C LYS A 11 16.77 -5.25 -5.48
N ALA A 12 16.20 -4.07 -5.26
CA ALA A 12 16.18 -3.45 -3.94
C ALA A 12 15.44 -4.32 -2.90
N LEU A 13 14.33 -4.95 -3.29
CA LEU A 13 13.57 -5.87 -2.42
C LEU A 13 14.35 -7.15 -2.08
N ARG A 14 15.24 -7.61 -2.96
CA ARG A 14 16.13 -8.75 -2.72
C ARG A 14 17.49 -8.35 -2.12
N LYS A 15 17.68 -7.06 -1.80
CA LYS A 15 18.94 -6.48 -1.31
C LYS A 15 20.11 -6.67 -2.28
N GLU A 16 19.84 -6.77 -3.55
CA GLU A 16 20.85 -6.77 -4.61
C GLU A 16 21.35 -5.34 -4.86
N LYS A 17 22.57 -5.23 -5.35
CA LYS A 17 23.17 -3.93 -5.69
C LYS A 17 22.37 -3.24 -6.80
N VAL A 18 22.07 -1.98 -6.59
CA VAL A 18 21.38 -1.11 -7.56
C VAL A 18 22.26 0.09 -7.90
N GLU A 19 22.13 0.61 -9.12
CA GLU A 19 22.84 1.81 -9.56
C GLU A 19 22.32 3.09 -8.89
N ARG A 20 21.03 3.11 -8.59
CA ARG A 20 20.31 4.16 -7.87
C ARG A 20 19.10 3.57 -7.15
N PRO A 21 18.50 4.27 -6.18
CA PRO A 21 17.24 3.81 -5.60
C PRO A 21 16.14 3.73 -6.67
N PRO A 22 15.31 2.69 -6.70
CA PRO A 22 14.07 2.71 -7.47
C PRO A 22 13.09 3.72 -6.87
N VAL A 23 12.23 4.32 -7.71
CA VAL A 23 11.26 5.32 -7.29
C VAL A 23 9.86 5.01 -7.78
N TRP A 24 8.91 5.05 -6.86
CA TRP A 24 7.48 5.10 -7.15
C TRP A 24 6.76 5.91 -6.07
N MET A 25 5.49 6.23 -6.24
CA MET A 25 4.76 7.04 -5.27
C MET A 25 3.44 6.37 -4.88
N MET A 26 3.15 6.30 -3.58
CA MET A 26 1.84 5.86 -3.09
C MET A 26 0.74 6.78 -3.64
N ARG A 27 -0.34 6.17 -4.16
CA ARG A 27 -1.44 6.85 -4.87
C ARG A 27 -0.99 7.58 -6.14
N GLN A 28 0.08 7.12 -6.79
CA GLN A 28 0.60 7.71 -8.04
C GLN A 28 -0.44 7.75 -9.16
N ALA A 29 -1.34 6.78 -9.27
CA ALA A 29 -2.54 6.86 -10.09
C ALA A 29 -3.63 7.61 -9.31
N GLY A 30 -3.77 8.92 -9.53
CA GLY A 30 -4.60 9.70 -8.65
C GLY A 30 -5.01 11.08 -9.18
N ARG A 31 -5.78 11.78 -8.36
CA ARG A 31 -6.46 13.04 -8.68
C ARG A 31 -5.57 14.22 -9.05
N TYR A 32 -4.27 14.11 -8.93
CA TYR A 32 -3.31 15.12 -9.40
C TYR A 32 -3.01 14.97 -10.90
N LEU A 33 -3.32 13.81 -11.52
CA LEU A 33 -3.10 13.55 -12.95
C LEU A 33 -4.33 13.98 -13.79
N PRO A 34 -4.16 14.83 -14.83
CA PRO A 34 -5.27 15.27 -15.67
C PRO A 34 -6.02 14.13 -16.37
N ASP A 35 -5.32 13.09 -16.84
CA ASP A 35 -5.96 11.96 -17.53
C ASP A 35 -6.74 11.06 -16.57
N TYR A 36 -6.29 10.93 -15.32
CA TYR A 36 -7.08 10.30 -14.27
C TYR A 36 -8.38 11.07 -14.01
N ILE A 37 -8.31 12.42 -13.97
CA ILE A 37 -9.50 13.26 -13.76
C ILE A 37 -10.52 13.05 -14.86
N LYS A 38 -10.12 12.99 -16.13
CA LYS A 38 -11.03 12.69 -17.26
C LYS A 38 -11.80 11.39 -17.09
N LEU A 39 -11.13 10.35 -16.59
CA LEU A 39 -11.78 9.05 -16.33
C LEU A 39 -12.68 9.11 -15.09
N ARG A 40 -12.26 9.82 -14.03
CA ARG A 40 -13.07 10.04 -12.84
C ARG A 40 -14.37 10.78 -13.15
N ASP A 41 -14.30 11.80 -13.98
CA ASP A 41 -15.47 12.62 -14.31
C ASP A 41 -16.47 11.86 -15.22
N LYS A 42 -16.01 10.80 -15.89
CA LYS A 42 -16.84 9.96 -16.76
C LYS A 42 -17.40 8.72 -16.07
N TYR A 43 -16.68 8.14 -15.14
CA TYR A 43 -17.01 6.87 -14.49
C TYR A 43 -16.94 7.03 -12.97
N ASP A 44 -17.92 6.47 -12.25
CA ASP A 44 -17.86 6.39 -10.78
C ASP A 44 -16.69 5.50 -10.30
N PHE A 45 -16.45 5.53 -8.99
CA PHE A 45 -15.29 4.84 -8.42
C PHE A 45 -15.33 3.32 -8.63
N PHE A 46 -16.48 2.69 -8.36
CA PHE A 46 -16.58 1.24 -8.50
C PHE A 46 -16.52 0.79 -9.95
N THR A 47 -17.12 1.54 -10.88
CA THR A 47 -16.97 1.27 -12.31
C THR A 47 -15.49 1.27 -12.73
N ARG A 48 -14.69 2.24 -12.26
CA ARG A 48 -13.26 2.30 -12.57
C ARG A 48 -12.45 1.14 -11.98
N VAL A 49 -12.79 0.70 -10.76
CA VAL A 49 -12.09 -0.42 -10.08
C VAL A 49 -12.53 -1.76 -10.64
N GLN A 50 -13.80 -1.93 -10.98
CA GLN A 50 -14.39 -3.21 -11.40
C GLN A 50 -14.34 -3.46 -12.91
N THR A 51 -13.89 -2.48 -13.70
CA THR A 51 -13.67 -2.63 -15.13
C THR A 51 -12.16 -2.81 -15.39
N PRO A 52 -11.70 -4.01 -15.74
CA PRO A 52 -10.26 -4.30 -15.88
C PRO A 52 -9.52 -3.35 -16.81
N GLU A 53 -10.15 -2.93 -17.92
CA GLU A 53 -9.55 -2.01 -18.90
C GLU A 53 -9.35 -0.60 -18.30
N LEU A 54 -10.30 -0.11 -17.51
CA LEU A 54 -10.18 1.19 -16.83
C LEU A 54 -9.13 1.14 -15.72
N ALA A 55 -9.13 0.07 -14.94
CA ALA A 55 -8.14 -0.11 -13.88
C ALA A 55 -6.72 -0.23 -14.45
N ALA A 56 -6.53 -0.97 -15.55
CA ALA A 56 -5.26 -1.09 -16.24
C ALA A 56 -4.79 0.25 -16.81
N GLU A 57 -5.66 0.97 -17.54
CA GLU A 57 -5.31 2.30 -18.09
C GLU A 57 -4.89 3.26 -16.99
N ILE A 58 -5.65 3.34 -15.88
CA ILE A 58 -5.32 4.20 -14.74
C ILE A 58 -3.97 3.81 -14.12
N THR A 59 -3.70 2.51 -14.02
CA THR A 59 -2.44 1.98 -13.48
C THR A 59 -1.23 2.38 -14.32
N LEU A 60 -1.38 2.43 -15.64
CA LEU A 60 -0.30 2.74 -16.58
C LEU A 60 0.00 4.25 -16.70
N GLN A 61 -0.94 5.12 -16.38
CA GLN A 61 -0.76 6.57 -16.50
C GLN A 61 0.50 7.09 -15.79
N PRO A 62 0.81 6.75 -14.53
CA PRO A 62 2.02 7.23 -13.87
C PRO A 62 3.32 6.74 -14.52
N VAL A 63 3.33 5.52 -15.06
CA VAL A 63 4.50 4.99 -15.78
C VAL A 63 4.79 5.85 -17.00
N ARG A 64 3.75 6.14 -17.79
CA ARG A 64 3.86 6.93 -19.03
C ARG A 64 4.09 8.41 -18.79
N GLN A 65 3.47 9.00 -17.76
CA GLN A 65 3.43 10.46 -17.56
C GLN A 65 4.46 10.97 -16.55
N ILE A 66 4.79 10.17 -15.53
CA ILE A 66 5.70 10.55 -14.46
C ILE A 66 7.03 9.82 -14.57
N GLY A 67 7.03 8.64 -15.21
CA GLY A 67 8.25 7.85 -15.42
C GLY A 67 8.71 7.10 -14.16
N VAL A 68 7.80 6.61 -13.33
CA VAL A 68 8.09 5.82 -12.12
C VAL A 68 8.72 4.47 -12.47
N ASP A 69 9.45 3.87 -11.53
CA ASP A 69 10.14 2.57 -11.69
C ASP A 69 9.27 1.35 -11.31
N ALA A 70 8.03 1.57 -10.94
CA ALA A 70 7.05 0.51 -10.69
C ALA A 70 5.62 1.01 -10.91
N ALA A 71 4.76 0.13 -11.44
CA ALA A 71 3.32 0.32 -11.44
C ALA A 71 2.71 -0.28 -10.17
N ILE A 72 1.65 0.32 -9.64
CA ILE A 72 0.81 -0.29 -8.61
C ILE A 72 -0.62 -0.35 -9.12
N ILE A 73 -1.24 -1.53 -9.04
CA ILE A 73 -2.59 -1.73 -9.55
C ILE A 73 -3.58 -0.71 -8.97
N PHE A 74 -4.43 -0.13 -9.82
CA PHE A 74 -5.52 0.72 -9.35
C PHE A 74 -6.66 -0.14 -8.80
N SER A 75 -6.85 -0.08 -7.49
CA SER A 75 -7.88 -0.80 -6.74
C SER A 75 -8.17 -0.07 -5.43
N ASP A 76 -8.88 -0.70 -4.50
CA ASP A 76 -9.14 -0.21 -3.15
C ASP A 76 -8.82 -1.27 -2.10
N ILE A 77 -8.49 -0.84 -0.87
CA ILE A 77 -8.26 -1.76 0.26
C ILE A 77 -9.56 -2.41 0.76
N LEU A 78 -10.72 -1.76 0.52
CA LEU A 78 -12.02 -2.22 0.98
C LEU A 78 -12.66 -3.27 0.04
N VAL A 79 -11.98 -3.70 -1.01
CA VAL A 79 -12.38 -4.88 -1.79
C VAL A 79 -12.41 -6.14 -0.92
N ILE A 80 -11.59 -6.21 0.15
CA ILE A 80 -11.58 -7.31 1.11
C ILE A 80 -12.91 -7.41 1.87
N PRO A 81 -13.40 -6.39 2.60
CA PRO A 81 -14.72 -6.47 3.22
C PRO A 81 -15.84 -6.70 2.21
N GLN A 82 -15.76 -6.15 0.97
CA GLN A 82 -16.74 -6.47 -0.07
C GLN A 82 -16.77 -7.97 -0.41
N ALA A 83 -15.60 -8.59 -0.60
CA ALA A 83 -15.51 -10.04 -0.83
C ALA A 83 -16.00 -10.85 0.38
N MET A 84 -15.92 -10.30 1.60
CA MET A 84 -16.47 -10.90 2.80
C MET A 84 -18.00 -10.71 2.94
N GLY A 85 -18.67 -10.05 1.99
CA GLY A 85 -20.11 -9.81 1.98
C GLY A 85 -20.56 -8.55 2.71
N VAL A 86 -19.62 -7.64 3.02
CA VAL A 86 -19.95 -6.34 3.63
C VAL A 86 -20.20 -5.31 2.53
N GLU A 87 -21.32 -4.61 2.64
CA GLU A 87 -21.64 -3.50 1.73
C GLU A 87 -20.67 -2.34 1.96
N VAL A 88 -20.03 -1.88 0.88
CA VAL A 88 -19.17 -0.71 0.89
C VAL A 88 -19.69 0.31 -0.11
N LEU A 89 -19.92 1.52 0.35
CA LEU A 89 -20.33 2.66 -0.46
C LEU A 89 -19.15 3.63 -0.60
N MET A 90 -19.04 4.26 -1.75
CA MET A 90 -18.04 5.30 -2.00
C MET A 90 -18.76 6.59 -2.35
N GLU A 91 -18.81 7.52 -1.39
CA GLU A 91 -19.41 8.83 -1.62
C GLU A 91 -18.32 9.83 -2.03
N GLU A 92 -18.56 10.52 -3.14
CA GLU A 92 -17.62 11.52 -3.63
C GLU A 92 -17.45 12.65 -2.60
N GLY A 93 -16.20 12.97 -2.28
CA GLY A 93 -15.84 13.99 -1.28
C GLY A 93 -15.94 13.55 0.19
N LYS A 94 -16.62 12.44 0.51
CA LYS A 94 -16.72 11.91 1.88
C LYS A 94 -15.86 10.68 2.12
N GLY A 95 -15.51 9.95 1.05
CA GLY A 95 -14.77 8.71 1.12
C GLY A 95 -15.64 7.47 1.36
N PRO A 96 -15.02 6.34 1.76
CA PRO A 96 -15.74 5.09 1.93
C PRO A 96 -16.63 5.08 3.17
N SER A 97 -17.77 4.41 3.06
CA SER A 97 -18.65 4.11 4.18
C SER A 97 -19.19 2.68 4.12
N LEU A 98 -19.31 2.06 5.28
CA LEU A 98 -19.89 0.74 5.48
C LEU A 98 -21.19 0.90 6.29
N PRO A 99 -22.37 0.86 5.63
CA PRO A 99 -23.65 1.12 6.31
C PRO A 99 -23.95 0.15 7.46
N LYS A 100 -23.50 -1.11 7.30
CA LYS A 100 -23.62 -2.15 8.32
C LYS A 100 -22.24 -2.46 8.92
N THR A 101 -22.08 -2.15 10.21
CA THR A 101 -20.84 -2.41 10.96
C THR A 101 -20.91 -3.74 11.71
N ILE A 102 -19.76 -4.32 12.02
CA ILE A 102 -19.63 -5.54 12.82
C ILE A 102 -19.74 -5.18 14.31
N LYS A 103 -20.63 -5.88 15.03
CA LYS A 103 -20.92 -5.59 16.44
C LYS A 103 -21.01 -6.84 17.33
N SER A 104 -21.10 -8.03 16.73
CA SER A 104 -21.38 -9.27 17.46
C SER A 104 -20.71 -10.49 16.83
N GLN A 105 -20.68 -11.59 17.59
CA GLN A 105 -20.28 -12.89 17.07
C GLN A 105 -21.07 -13.29 15.81
N LYS A 106 -22.39 -13.05 15.81
CA LYS A 106 -23.26 -13.35 14.67
C LYS A 106 -22.83 -12.60 13.40
N ASP A 107 -22.41 -11.35 13.52
CA ASP A 107 -21.93 -10.57 12.37
C ASP A 107 -20.61 -11.14 11.84
N ILE A 108 -19.70 -11.54 12.74
CA ILE A 108 -18.42 -12.18 12.38
C ILE A 108 -18.65 -13.54 11.70
N ASP A 109 -19.57 -14.34 12.22
CA ASP A 109 -19.86 -15.67 11.65
C ASP A 109 -20.48 -15.59 10.26
N ALA A 110 -21.22 -14.51 9.98
CA ALA A 110 -21.83 -14.25 8.68
C ALA A 110 -20.84 -13.83 7.59
N LEU A 111 -19.60 -13.47 7.95
CA LEU A 111 -18.58 -13.06 6.98
C LEU A 111 -18.09 -14.23 6.16
N ASN A 112 -18.16 -14.08 4.84
CA ASN A 112 -17.59 -15.05 3.89
C ASN A 112 -16.05 -14.93 3.86
N THR A 113 -15.36 -16.06 3.88
CA THR A 113 -13.89 -16.14 3.72
C THR A 113 -13.47 -17.02 2.56
N ASN A 114 -14.44 -17.51 1.77
CA ASN A 114 -14.21 -18.40 0.65
C ASN A 114 -14.37 -17.67 -0.68
N ASN A 115 -13.96 -18.30 -1.78
CA ASN A 115 -14.19 -17.84 -3.15
C ASN A 115 -13.62 -16.44 -3.48
N VAL A 116 -12.44 -16.13 -2.93
CA VAL A 116 -11.71 -14.87 -3.24
C VAL A 116 -11.54 -14.70 -4.74
N ASP A 117 -11.20 -15.79 -5.44
CA ASP A 117 -10.97 -15.78 -6.90
C ASP A 117 -12.23 -15.37 -7.70
N GLU A 118 -13.40 -15.72 -7.21
CA GLU A 118 -14.67 -15.37 -7.85
C GLU A 118 -15.05 -13.92 -7.54
N HIS A 119 -15.05 -13.54 -6.27
CA HIS A 119 -15.49 -12.22 -5.82
C HIS A 119 -14.57 -11.08 -6.29
N LEU A 120 -13.28 -11.35 -6.42
CA LEU A 120 -12.26 -10.37 -6.80
C LEU A 120 -11.65 -10.61 -8.18
N LYS A 121 -12.33 -11.39 -9.02
CA LYS A 121 -11.89 -11.73 -10.37
C LYS A 121 -11.51 -10.50 -11.21
N TYR A 122 -12.28 -9.42 -11.08
CA TYR A 122 -12.02 -8.17 -11.81
C TYR A 122 -10.65 -7.55 -11.47
N VAL A 123 -10.15 -7.72 -10.23
CA VAL A 123 -8.81 -7.25 -9.84
C VAL A 123 -7.75 -8.11 -10.52
N PHE A 124 -7.94 -9.42 -10.57
CA PHE A 124 -6.99 -10.35 -11.18
C PHE A 124 -6.95 -10.19 -12.71
N ASP A 125 -8.10 -9.95 -13.33
CA ASP A 125 -8.17 -9.62 -14.76
C ASP A 125 -7.45 -8.29 -15.05
N ALA A 126 -7.64 -7.26 -14.21
CA ALA A 126 -6.95 -5.99 -14.32
C ALA A 126 -5.42 -6.13 -14.16
N LEU A 127 -4.95 -6.94 -13.19
CA LEU A 127 -3.54 -7.25 -13.01
C LEU A 127 -2.95 -7.94 -14.25
N SER A 128 -3.62 -8.97 -14.75
CA SER A 128 -3.17 -9.71 -15.93
C SER A 128 -3.11 -8.83 -17.18
N LEU A 129 -4.10 -7.98 -17.38
CA LEU A 129 -4.13 -7.01 -18.48
C LEU A 129 -3.00 -5.98 -18.34
N THR A 130 -2.86 -5.37 -17.14
CA THR A 130 -1.80 -4.41 -16.86
C THR A 130 -0.42 -5.02 -17.07
N LYS A 131 -0.19 -6.25 -16.60
CA LYS A 131 1.08 -6.96 -16.80
C LYS A 131 1.41 -7.17 -18.27
N LYS A 132 0.42 -7.52 -19.08
CA LYS A 132 0.56 -7.66 -20.54
C LYS A 132 0.91 -6.32 -21.17
N GLU A 133 0.21 -5.24 -20.82
CA GLU A 133 0.40 -3.91 -21.41
C GLU A 133 1.71 -3.25 -20.98
N LEU A 134 2.19 -3.48 -19.74
CA LEU A 134 3.52 -3.07 -19.30
C LEU A 134 4.64 -3.70 -20.14
N ASN A 135 4.40 -4.86 -20.75
CA ASN A 135 5.36 -5.54 -21.62
C ASN A 135 6.80 -5.57 -21.06
N GLY A 136 6.91 -5.75 -19.75
CA GLY A 136 8.19 -5.81 -19.05
C GLY A 136 8.86 -4.46 -18.82
N GLU A 137 8.19 -3.32 -19.03
CA GLU A 137 8.79 -2.00 -18.84
C GLU A 137 9.21 -1.77 -17.38
N VAL A 138 8.31 -2.00 -16.42
CA VAL A 138 8.54 -1.90 -14.97
C VAL A 138 7.81 -3.02 -14.23
N PRO A 139 8.18 -3.35 -12.97
CA PRO A 139 7.44 -4.27 -12.13
C PRO A 139 6.03 -3.77 -11.80
N LEU A 140 5.12 -4.73 -11.57
CA LEU A 140 3.75 -4.48 -11.13
C LEU A 140 3.59 -4.85 -9.66
N ILE A 141 3.14 -3.89 -8.84
CA ILE A 141 2.86 -4.05 -7.42
C ILE A 141 1.38 -4.39 -7.25
N GLY A 142 1.08 -5.51 -6.59
CA GLY A 142 -0.21 -5.80 -6.01
C GLY A 142 -0.31 -5.24 -4.59
N PHE A 143 -1.51 -5.14 -4.01
CA PHE A 143 -1.62 -4.67 -2.63
C PHE A 143 -2.90 -5.13 -1.93
N ALA A 144 -2.90 -5.00 -0.61
CA ALA A 144 -4.08 -5.15 0.23
C ALA A 144 -4.04 -4.17 1.42
N GLY A 145 -5.19 -3.92 2.01
CA GLY A 145 -5.27 -3.31 3.34
C GLY A 145 -4.85 -4.31 4.42
N ALA A 146 -4.12 -3.85 5.43
CA ALA A 146 -3.76 -4.64 6.58
C ALA A 146 -4.97 -4.97 7.46
N PRO A 147 -4.92 -6.08 8.22
CA PRO A 147 -6.05 -6.52 9.04
C PRO A 147 -6.54 -5.45 10.02
N TRP A 148 -5.67 -4.74 10.72
CA TRP A 148 -6.09 -3.67 11.63
C TRP A 148 -6.78 -2.52 10.89
N THR A 149 -6.23 -2.08 9.77
CA THR A 149 -6.85 -1.01 8.97
C THR A 149 -8.23 -1.40 8.47
N ILE A 150 -8.42 -2.63 7.98
CA ILE A 150 -9.72 -3.15 7.53
C ILE A 150 -10.68 -3.30 8.71
N PHE A 151 -10.21 -3.85 9.83
CA PHE A 151 -10.98 -3.95 11.08
C PHE A 151 -11.51 -2.59 11.52
N CYS A 152 -10.68 -1.55 11.49
CA CYS A 152 -11.10 -0.19 11.82
C CYS A 152 -12.32 0.25 10.99
N TYR A 153 -12.29 0.05 9.67
CA TYR A 153 -13.43 0.41 8.81
C TYR A 153 -14.67 -0.45 9.09
N MET A 154 -14.49 -1.77 9.31
CA MET A 154 -15.60 -2.68 9.56
C MET A 154 -16.33 -2.38 10.88
N ILE A 155 -15.63 -1.85 11.87
CA ILE A 155 -16.22 -1.47 13.17
C ILE A 155 -16.73 -0.03 13.18
N GLU A 156 -15.98 0.93 12.63
CA GLU A 156 -16.38 2.35 12.61
C GLU A 156 -17.47 2.65 11.58
N GLY A 157 -17.49 1.92 10.47
CA GLY A 157 -18.37 2.17 9.33
C GLY A 157 -17.96 3.31 8.40
N LYS A 158 -16.93 4.07 8.74
CA LYS A 158 -16.38 5.20 7.97
C LYS A 158 -14.99 5.59 8.45
N GLY A 159 -14.33 6.51 7.76
CA GLY A 159 -13.09 7.09 8.24
C GLY A 159 -13.25 7.81 9.58
N SER A 160 -12.27 7.66 10.46
CA SER A 160 -12.21 8.30 11.78
C SER A 160 -10.83 8.93 12.00
N LYS A 161 -10.75 9.95 12.86
CA LYS A 161 -9.48 10.54 13.29
C LYS A 161 -8.83 9.74 14.41
N THR A 162 -9.62 9.11 15.25
CA THR A 162 -9.21 8.50 16.53
C THR A 162 -9.48 7.01 16.62
N TRP A 163 -10.42 6.50 15.81
CA TRP A 163 -10.83 5.09 15.77
C TRP A 163 -11.36 4.59 17.12
N ASP A 164 -12.14 5.43 17.80
CA ASP A 164 -12.58 5.17 19.16
C ASP A 164 -13.45 3.92 19.29
N LYS A 165 -14.38 3.69 18.35
CA LYS A 165 -15.23 2.49 18.36
C LYS A 165 -14.44 1.24 18.08
N ALA A 166 -13.48 1.28 17.12
CA ALA A 166 -12.63 0.16 16.81
C ALA A 166 -11.77 -0.23 18.02
N LYS A 167 -11.16 0.75 18.68
CA LYS A 167 -10.39 0.54 19.92
C LYS A 167 -11.26 0.04 21.07
N GLN A 168 -12.43 0.67 21.28
CA GLN A 168 -13.38 0.22 22.29
C GLN A 168 -13.73 -1.26 22.09
N PHE A 169 -14.11 -1.64 20.86
CA PHE A 169 -14.42 -3.03 20.53
C PHE A 169 -13.23 -3.97 20.80
N ALA A 170 -12.02 -3.58 20.41
CA ALA A 170 -10.82 -4.37 20.65
C ALA A 170 -10.54 -4.58 22.15
N TYR A 171 -10.82 -3.57 23.00
CA TYR A 171 -10.58 -3.63 24.43
C TYR A 171 -11.68 -4.35 25.20
N THR A 172 -12.96 -4.18 24.81
CA THR A 172 -14.09 -4.78 25.53
C THR A 172 -14.44 -6.17 25.04
N GLU A 173 -14.25 -6.43 23.74
CA GLU A 173 -14.57 -7.69 23.07
C GLU A 173 -13.32 -8.32 22.44
N THR A 174 -12.23 -8.39 23.19
CA THR A 174 -10.88 -8.79 22.71
C THR A 174 -10.89 -10.09 21.93
N LYS A 175 -11.64 -11.11 22.41
CA LYS A 175 -11.75 -12.39 21.72
C LYS A 175 -12.41 -12.26 20.33
N LEU A 176 -13.47 -11.46 20.23
CA LEU A 176 -14.15 -11.20 18.96
C LEU A 176 -13.26 -10.38 18.01
N ALA A 177 -12.52 -9.42 18.57
CA ALA A 177 -11.57 -8.63 17.79
C ALA A 177 -10.51 -9.52 17.14
N HIS A 178 -9.91 -10.44 17.89
CA HIS A 178 -8.95 -11.39 17.34
C HIS A 178 -9.56 -12.34 16.31
N GLN A 179 -10.80 -12.78 16.51
CA GLN A 179 -11.51 -13.60 15.51
C GLN A 179 -11.73 -12.84 14.20
N LEU A 180 -12.16 -11.58 14.27
CA LEU A 180 -12.37 -10.75 13.08
C LEU A 180 -11.04 -10.45 12.38
N LEU A 181 -10.00 -10.06 13.13
CA LEU A 181 -8.65 -9.82 12.59
C LEU A 181 -8.10 -11.08 11.89
N GLN A 182 -8.30 -12.26 12.47
CA GLN A 182 -7.86 -13.52 11.87
C GLN A 182 -8.63 -13.85 10.57
N LYS A 183 -9.95 -13.63 10.53
CA LYS A 183 -10.73 -13.79 9.29
C LYS A 183 -10.25 -12.86 8.17
N ILE A 184 -10.02 -11.59 8.50
CA ILE A 184 -9.48 -10.61 7.54
C ILE A 184 -8.08 -11.05 7.07
N THR A 185 -7.23 -11.51 7.97
CA THR A 185 -5.88 -11.99 7.64
C THR A 185 -5.92 -13.17 6.67
N THR A 186 -6.77 -14.15 6.92
CA THR A 186 -6.93 -15.34 6.07
C THR A 186 -7.29 -14.95 4.64
N ILE A 187 -8.32 -14.14 4.48
CA ILE A 187 -8.76 -13.69 3.13
C ILE A 187 -7.72 -12.79 2.46
N THR A 188 -7.02 -11.95 3.23
CA THR A 188 -5.94 -11.09 2.71
C THR A 188 -4.78 -11.92 2.16
N ILE A 189 -4.39 -12.99 2.84
CA ILE A 189 -3.34 -13.91 2.38
C ILE A 189 -3.73 -14.54 1.04
N GLU A 190 -4.93 -15.10 0.93
CA GLU A 190 -5.39 -15.72 -0.33
C GLU A 190 -5.51 -14.69 -1.45
N TYR A 191 -5.99 -13.49 -1.16
CA TYR A 191 -6.07 -12.39 -2.11
C TYR A 191 -4.69 -11.97 -2.64
N LEU A 192 -3.68 -11.84 -1.77
CA LEU A 192 -2.32 -11.49 -2.18
C LEU A 192 -1.67 -12.59 -3.01
N LYS A 193 -1.85 -13.87 -2.63
CA LYS A 193 -1.39 -15.01 -3.44
C LYS A 193 -2.05 -15.05 -4.82
N ALA A 194 -3.34 -14.76 -4.92
CA ALA A 194 -4.05 -14.69 -6.18
C ALA A 194 -3.55 -13.52 -7.06
N GLN A 195 -3.23 -12.36 -6.47
CA GLN A 195 -2.62 -11.25 -7.19
C GLN A 195 -1.25 -11.62 -7.80
N THR A 196 -0.41 -12.37 -7.07
CA THR A 196 0.88 -12.82 -7.61
C THR A 196 0.70 -13.78 -8.79
N LYS A 197 -0.24 -14.71 -8.69
CA LYS A 197 -0.61 -15.59 -9.81
C LYS A 197 -1.13 -14.83 -11.03
N ALA A 198 -1.84 -13.72 -10.79
CA ALA A 198 -2.38 -12.84 -11.85
C ALA A 198 -1.33 -11.91 -12.48
N GLY A 199 -0.10 -11.86 -11.93
CA GLY A 199 1.02 -11.15 -12.54
C GLY A 199 1.66 -10.04 -11.72
N ALA A 200 1.26 -9.86 -10.44
CA ALA A 200 1.98 -8.96 -9.54
C ALA A 200 3.39 -9.51 -9.25
N ASP A 201 4.41 -8.67 -9.39
CA ASP A 201 5.82 -9.03 -9.15
C ASP A 201 6.24 -8.91 -7.68
N CYS A 202 5.54 -8.08 -6.93
CA CYS A 202 5.63 -7.92 -5.49
C CYS A 202 4.31 -7.41 -4.94
N VAL A 203 4.13 -7.46 -3.63
CA VAL A 203 2.91 -7.00 -2.98
C VAL A 203 3.18 -6.08 -1.80
N GLN A 204 2.26 -5.12 -1.56
CA GLN A 204 2.33 -4.23 -0.42
C GLN A 204 1.09 -4.34 0.47
N VAL A 205 1.30 -4.38 1.79
CA VAL A 205 0.25 -4.40 2.81
C VAL A 205 0.18 -3.04 3.48
N PHE A 206 -0.93 -2.34 3.31
CA PHE A 206 -1.13 -0.99 3.83
C PHE A 206 -1.82 -1.01 5.18
N ASP A 207 -1.09 -0.72 6.26
CA ASP A 207 -1.68 -0.46 7.58
C ASP A 207 -1.68 1.03 7.90
N SER A 208 -2.55 1.75 7.22
CA SER A 208 -2.64 3.21 7.27
C SER A 208 -3.03 3.73 8.66
N TRP A 209 -3.67 2.90 9.47
CA TRP A 209 -4.19 3.27 10.79
C TRP A 209 -3.43 2.61 11.95
N ALA A 210 -2.33 1.92 11.69
CA ALA A 210 -1.47 1.30 12.70
C ALA A 210 -0.99 2.29 13.75
N GLY A 211 -0.59 3.50 13.36
CA GLY A 211 -0.16 4.57 14.26
C GLY A 211 -1.24 5.16 15.16
N SER A 212 -2.50 4.68 15.06
CA SER A 212 -3.52 4.99 16.05
C SER A 212 -3.41 4.16 17.33
N LEU A 213 -2.62 3.09 17.29
CA LEU A 213 -2.38 2.18 18.42
C LEU A 213 -1.18 2.62 19.25
N SER A 214 -1.22 2.30 20.56
CA SER A 214 -0.03 2.33 21.41
C SER A 214 0.96 1.23 20.97
N PRO A 215 2.24 1.28 21.36
CA PRO A 215 3.17 0.19 21.06
C PRO A 215 2.68 -1.19 21.52
N GLU A 216 2.07 -1.27 22.68
CA GLU A 216 1.53 -2.51 23.27
C GLU A 216 0.31 -3.00 22.48
N ASP A 217 -0.60 -2.09 22.13
CA ASP A 217 -1.78 -2.44 21.33
C ASP A 217 -1.40 -2.86 19.91
N PHE A 218 -0.39 -2.22 19.31
CA PHE A 218 0.14 -2.62 18.01
C PHE A 218 0.68 -4.07 18.06
N LYS A 219 1.45 -4.41 19.10
CA LYS A 219 1.94 -5.78 19.32
C LYS A 219 0.81 -6.78 19.50
N THR A 220 -0.35 -6.34 20.01
CA THR A 220 -1.50 -7.21 20.27
C THR A 220 -2.42 -7.33 19.07
N PHE A 221 -2.78 -6.21 18.42
CA PHE A 221 -3.89 -6.17 17.46
C PHE A 221 -3.47 -5.98 16.00
N ALA A 222 -2.20 -5.62 15.72
CA ALA A 222 -1.75 -5.37 14.35
C ALA A 222 -0.55 -6.24 13.95
N GLN A 223 0.54 -6.18 14.70
CA GLN A 223 1.81 -6.83 14.35
C GLN A 223 1.69 -8.34 14.06
N PRO A 224 1.00 -9.17 14.87
CA PRO A 224 0.93 -10.61 14.64
C PRO A 224 0.32 -10.96 13.28
N TYR A 225 -0.67 -10.20 12.85
CA TYR A 225 -1.38 -10.40 11.58
C TYR A 225 -0.57 -9.93 10.38
N LEU A 226 0.21 -8.84 10.52
CA LEU A 226 1.17 -8.40 9.51
C LEU A 226 2.27 -9.45 9.29
N LEU A 227 2.81 -10.01 10.38
CA LEU A 227 3.83 -11.06 10.32
C LEU A 227 3.28 -12.33 9.69
N GLN A 228 2.05 -12.74 10.04
CA GLN A 228 1.38 -13.91 9.45
C GLN A 228 1.19 -13.73 7.94
N ILE A 229 0.82 -12.54 7.46
CA ILE A 229 0.71 -12.26 6.02
C ILE A 229 2.08 -12.36 5.35
N ALA A 230 3.11 -11.71 5.91
CA ALA A 230 4.46 -11.74 5.34
C ALA A 230 4.98 -13.18 5.23
N ASP A 231 4.82 -13.99 6.27
CA ASP A 231 5.25 -15.39 6.29
C ASP A 231 4.52 -16.25 5.27
N ALA A 232 3.21 -16.04 5.10
CA ALA A 232 2.39 -16.86 4.20
C ALA A 232 2.57 -16.50 2.72
N VAL A 233 3.08 -15.29 2.41
CA VAL A 233 3.17 -14.77 1.02
C VAL A 233 4.61 -14.71 0.51
N LYS A 234 5.63 -14.72 1.38
CA LYS A 234 7.06 -14.57 1.00
C LYS A 234 7.56 -15.48 -0.11
N ASP A 235 7.04 -16.72 -0.17
CA ASP A 235 7.44 -17.71 -1.16
C ASP A 235 6.75 -17.53 -2.52
N PHE A 236 5.77 -16.61 -2.60
CA PHE A 236 5.05 -16.27 -3.82
C PHE A 236 5.58 -14.98 -4.47
N ALA A 237 5.90 -13.98 -3.67
CA ALA A 237 6.48 -12.72 -4.11
C ALA A 237 7.08 -11.93 -2.92
N PRO A 238 8.02 -10.98 -3.18
CA PRO A 238 8.47 -10.04 -2.18
C PRO A 238 7.32 -9.27 -1.54
N VAL A 239 7.34 -9.12 -0.20
CA VAL A 239 6.30 -8.44 0.58
C VAL A 239 6.82 -7.15 1.17
N ILE A 240 6.10 -6.06 0.95
CA ILE A 240 6.36 -4.74 1.56
C ILE A 240 5.31 -4.52 2.64
N LEU A 241 5.69 -4.33 3.90
CA LEU A 241 4.79 -3.93 4.97
C LEU A 241 4.84 -2.42 5.14
N PHE A 242 3.69 -1.77 5.21
CA PHE A 242 3.60 -0.32 5.46
C PHE A 242 2.71 -0.02 6.66
N PRO A 243 3.20 -0.22 7.89
CA PRO A 243 2.50 0.19 9.12
C PRO A 243 2.81 1.65 9.43
N LYS A 244 1.98 2.56 8.95
CA LYS A 244 2.18 4.00 9.08
C LYS A 244 2.16 4.45 10.55
N GLY A 245 3.15 5.27 10.94
CA GLY A 245 3.23 5.86 12.28
C GLY A 245 3.77 4.93 13.37
N THR A 246 4.32 3.77 13.02
CA THR A 246 4.80 2.75 13.96
C THR A 246 6.32 2.62 14.01
N TRP A 247 7.02 3.76 14.00
CA TRP A 247 8.49 3.78 14.06
C TRP A 247 9.06 2.97 15.24
N PHE A 248 8.34 2.86 16.35
CA PHE A 248 8.69 2.09 17.54
C PHE A 248 8.74 0.56 17.29
N ALA A 249 8.13 0.07 16.23
CA ALA A 249 8.10 -1.35 15.88
C ALA A 249 9.14 -1.75 14.81
N LEU A 250 9.94 -0.80 14.31
CA LEU A 250 10.87 -1.05 13.19
C LEU A 250 11.90 -2.13 13.51
N GLU A 251 12.40 -2.21 14.75
CA GLU A 251 13.32 -3.26 15.15
C GLU A 251 12.68 -4.65 15.03
N ASP A 252 11.48 -4.84 15.59
CA ASP A 252 10.78 -6.12 15.55
C ASP A 252 10.40 -6.50 14.11
N LEU A 253 9.86 -5.56 13.33
CA LEU A 253 9.47 -5.78 11.94
C LEU A 253 10.67 -6.07 11.03
N SER A 254 11.85 -5.53 11.32
CA SER A 254 13.08 -5.78 10.54
C SER A 254 13.57 -7.23 10.64
N LYS A 255 13.10 -7.98 11.63
CA LYS A 255 13.40 -9.40 11.85
C LYS A 255 12.37 -10.33 11.18
N SER A 256 11.34 -9.76 10.54
CA SER A 256 10.29 -10.51 9.86
C SER A 256 10.74 -11.05 8.50
N SER A 257 9.90 -11.86 7.88
CA SER A 257 10.09 -12.34 6.52
C SER A 257 9.69 -11.33 5.43
N ALA A 258 9.30 -10.10 5.79
CA ALA A 258 9.06 -9.04 4.82
C ALA A 258 10.36 -8.69 4.06
N SER A 259 10.22 -8.32 2.79
CA SER A 259 11.33 -7.85 1.96
C SER A 259 11.66 -6.39 2.19
N ALA A 260 10.66 -5.58 2.56
CA ALA A 260 10.85 -4.17 2.88
C ALA A 260 9.82 -3.67 3.89
N ILE A 261 10.16 -2.58 4.58
CA ILE A 261 9.24 -1.83 5.44
C ILE A 261 9.11 -0.42 4.88
N GLY A 262 7.85 -0.04 4.59
CA GLY A 262 7.50 1.34 4.30
C GLY A 262 7.42 2.16 5.58
N ILE A 263 7.99 3.35 5.56
CA ILE A 263 8.01 4.29 6.67
C ILE A 263 7.52 5.66 6.24
N ASP A 264 6.97 6.40 7.17
CA ASP A 264 6.53 7.77 6.94
C ASP A 264 7.52 8.80 7.50
N TRP A 265 7.19 10.08 7.38
CA TRP A 265 8.05 11.20 7.76
C TRP A 265 8.17 11.44 9.26
N THR A 266 7.50 10.65 10.11
CA THR A 266 7.55 10.81 11.58
C THR A 266 8.82 10.23 12.21
N VAL A 267 9.60 9.48 11.42
CA VAL A 267 10.92 8.98 11.78
C VAL A 267 11.96 9.47 10.77
N SER A 268 13.13 9.90 11.26
CA SER A 268 14.22 10.29 10.36
C SER A 268 14.85 9.07 9.68
N PRO A 269 15.41 9.22 8.47
CA PRO A 269 16.12 8.13 7.78
C PRO A 269 17.20 7.46 8.64
N LYS A 270 18.02 8.26 9.31
CA LYS A 270 19.11 7.78 10.19
C LYS A 270 18.58 6.95 11.37
N GLN A 271 17.50 7.41 12.01
CA GLN A 271 16.87 6.65 13.10
C GLN A 271 16.27 5.34 12.59
N ALA A 272 15.58 5.36 11.43
CA ALA A 272 15.01 4.16 10.83
C ALA A 272 16.10 3.14 10.49
N ARG A 273 17.24 3.57 9.94
CA ARG A 273 18.40 2.73 9.70
C ARG A 273 18.99 2.14 11.00
N ALA A 274 19.09 2.95 12.05
CA ALA A 274 19.57 2.49 13.35
C ALA A 274 18.64 1.44 13.97
N PHE A 275 17.33 1.66 13.97
CA PHE A 275 16.36 0.70 14.49
C PHE A 275 16.35 -0.63 13.74
N THR A 276 16.58 -0.60 12.44
CA THR A 276 16.56 -1.82 11.61
C THR A 276 17.94 -2.48 11.45
N ASN A 277 19.03 -1.91 11.98
CA ASN A 277 20.41 -2.37 11.78
C ASN A 277 20.74 -2.65 10.31
N ASN A 278 20.14 -1.94 9.37
CA ASN A 278 20.22 -2.18 7.93
C ASN A 278 19.81 -3.62 7.49
N ASN A 279 19.09 -4.35 8.33
CA ASN A 279 18.71 -5.74 8.06
C ASN A 279 17.59 -5.88 7.03
N ILE A 280 16.90 -4.81 6.69
CA ILE A 280 15.76 -4.82 5.77
C ILE A 280 15.81 -3.61 4.83
N THR A 281 15.24 -3.75 3.65
CA THR A 281 15.05 -2.61 2.74
C THR A 281 14.02 -1.66 3.31
N LEU A 282 14.33 -0.36 3.31
CA LEU A 282 13.41 0.70 3.74
C LEU A 282 12.80 1.40 2.52
N GLN A 283 11.51 1.71 2.61
CA GLN A 283 10.77 2.43 1.58
C GLN A 283 10.15 3.70 2.17
N GLY A 284 10.32 4.82 1.53
CA GLY A 284 9.73 6.10 1.96
C GLY A 284 10.75 7.21 1.83
N ASN A 285 10.69 8.24 2.64
CA ASN A 285 9.67 8.66 3.60
C ASN A 285 9.32 10.15 3.37
N PHE A 286 9.39 10.56 2.08
CA PHE A 286 9.17 11.97 1.75
C PHE A 286 7.77 12.41 2.19
N ASP A 287 7.67 13.49 2.95
CA ASP A 287 6.37 14.05 3.32
C ASP A 287 5.63 14.51 2.05
N PRO A 288 4.45 13.96 1.74
CA PRO A 288 3.69 14.37 0.56
C PRO A 288 3.40 15.87 0.49
N ALA A 289 3.28 16.55 1.62
CA ALA A 289 3.06 17.99 1.68
C ALA A 289 4.25 18.79 1.15
N LYS A 290 5.47 18.26 1.20
CA LYS A 290 6.66 18.89 0.63
C LYS A 290 6.59 19.01 -0.89
N LEU A 291 5.78 18.19 -1.56
CA LEU A 291 5.54 18.33 -3.00
C LEU A 291 4.75 19.59 -3.39
N LEU A 292 4.23 20.33 -2.43
CA LEU A 292 3.59 21.63 -2.66
C LEU A 292 4.58 22.80 -2.67
N ALA A 293 5.85 22.55 -2.35
CA ALA A 293 6.90 23.55 -2.34
C ALA A 293 7.41 23.88 -3.76
N PRO A 294 8.19 24.97 -3.94
CA PRO A 294 8.87 25.21 -5.20
C PRO A 294 9.82 24.07 -5.61
N MET A 295 9.87 23.75 -6.90
CA MET A 295 10.69 22.65 -7.44
C MET A 295 12.16 22.63 -6.96
N PRO A 296 12.90 23.77 -6.91
CA PRO A 296 14.28 23.73 -6.41
C PRO A 296 14.38 23.22 -4.98
N GLN A 297 13.39 23.53 -4.13
CA GLN A 297 13.35 23.06 -2.75
C GLN A 297 13.00 21.57 -2.67
N ILE A 298 12.08 21.10 -3.52
CA ILE A 298 11.76 19.67 -3.64
C ILE A 298 13.02 18.90 -4.03
N LYS A 299 13.71 19.30 -5.10
CA LYS A 299 14.96 18.66 -5.56
C LYS A 299 16.02 18.60 -4.47
N LYS A 300 16.18 19.68 -3.70
CA LYS A 300 17.10 19.71 -2.55
C LYS A 300 16.73 18.66 -1.51
N TRP A 301 15.49 18.64 -1.05
CA TRP A 301 15.02 17.71 -0.02
C TRP A 301 15.06 16.24 -0.47
N VAL A 302 14.82 15.97 -1.76
CA VAL A 302 14.93 14.61 -2.30
C VAL A 302 16.38 14.12 -2.24
N LYS A 303 17.36 14.96 -2.60
CA LYS A 303 18.79 14.62 -2.48
C LYS A 303 19.18 14.38 -1.04
N GLU A 304 18.81 15.27 -0.11
CA GLU A 304 19.06 15.11 1.32
C GLU A 304 18.47 13.80 1.86
N MET A 305 17.26 13.44 1.43
CA MET A 305 16.63 12.17 1.81
C MET A 305 17.43 10.96 1.33
N ILE A 306 17.91 10.97 0.08
CA ILE A 306 18.71 9.88 -0.47
C ILE A 306 20.09 9.84 0.21
N ASP A 307 20.72 10.98 0.47
CA ASP A 307 21.98 11.08 1.22
C ASP A 307 21.86 10.42 2.60
N ASP A 308 20.76 10.66 3.29
CA ASP A 308 20.51 10.14 4.64
C ASP A 308 20.16 8.63 4.65
N PHE A 309 19.44 8.11 3.64
CA PHE A 309 19.16 6.67 3.52
C PHE A 309 20.30 5.87 2.92
N GLY A 310 21.08 6.49 2.04
CA GLY A 310 21.96 5.80 1.11
C GLY A 310 21.20 5.20 -0.07
N THR A 311 21.94 4.80 -1.11
CA THR A 311 21.34 4.26 -2.36
C THR A 311 20.99 2.78 -2.28
N GLN A 312 21.57 2.02 -1.34
CA GLN A 312 21.39 0.57 -1.23
C GLN A 312 20.33 0.22 -0.19
N ASN A 313 19.59 -0.87 -0.43
CA ASN A 313 18.49 -1.32 0.45
C ASN A 313 17.47 -0.21 0.72
N TYR A 314 17.20 0.60 -0.32
CA TYR A 314 16.31 1.74 -0.23
C TYR A 314 15.43 1.86 -1.47
N ILE A 315 14.16 2.19 -1.25
CA ILE A 315 13.16 2.49 -2.28
C ILE A 315 12.64 3.90 -2.00
N ALA A 316 12.93 4.83 -2.91
CA ALA A 316 12.44 6.19 -2.80
C ALA A 316 10.92 6.24 -3.01
N ASN A 317 10.21 6.77 -2.03
CA ASN A 317 8.77 6.90 -2.06
C ASN A 317 8.34 8.07 -1.14
N LEU A 318 7.07 8.40 -1.22
CA LEU A 318 6.44 9.26 -0.23
C LEU A 318 6.17 8.48 1.05
N GLY A 319 6.08 9.16 2.18
CA GLY A 319 5.68 8.58 3.46
C GLY A 319 4.18 8.28 3.58
N HIS A 320 3.37 8.66 2.59
CA HIS A 320 1.96 8.31 2.39
C HIS A 320 1.55 8.69 0.96
N GLY A 321 0.28 8.50 0.61
CA GLY A 321 -0.21 8.83 -0.72
C GLY A 321 -0.07 10.30 -1.11
N ILE A 322 0.30 10.56 -2.37
CA ILE A 322 0.31 11.92 -2.95
C ILE A 322 -1.07 12.58 -2.83
N THR A 323 -1.08 13.87 -2.51
CA THR A 323 -2.33 14.62 -2.35
C THR A 323 -2.84 15.19 -3.68
N PRO A 324 -4.16 15.38 -3.83
CA PRO A 324 -4.77 15.78 -5.11
C PRO A 324 -4.36 17.16 -5.63
N ASN A 325 -3.88 18.02 -4.75
CA ASN A 325 -3.51 19.40 -5.04
C ASN A 325 -2.03 19.58 -5.41
N VAL A 326 -1.26 18.49 -5.49
CA VAL A 326 0.13 18.54 -5.95
C VAL A 326 0.18 18.82 -7.44
N PRO A 327 0.98 19.81 -7.90
CA PRO A 327 1.24 20.02 -9.32
C PRO A 327 1.93 18.79 -9.94
N VAL A 328 1.53 18.41 -11.16
CA VAL A 328 2.14 17.27 -11.87
C VAL A 328 3.64 17.42 -12.02
N ASP A 329 4.10 18.65 -12.33
CA ASP A 329 5.53 18.94 -12.52
C ASP A 329 6.33 18.77 -11.23
N ASN A 330 5.73 19.00 -10.07
CA ASN A 330 6.37 18.75 -8.78
C ASN A 330 6.52 17.24 -8.51
N ALA A 331 5.53 16.43 -8.90
CA ALA A 331 5.62 14.97 -8.83
C ALA A 331 6.70 14.45 -9.79
N LYS A 332 6.79 15.00 -11.01
CA LYS A 332 7.86 14.69 -11.95
C LYS A 332 9.22 15.07 -11.38
N ALA A 333 9.36 16.28 -10.82
CA ALA A 333 10.61 16.74 -10.23
C ALA A 333 11.12 15.81 -9.11
N PHE A 334 10.20 15.25 -8.30
CA PHE A 334 10.55 14.22 -7.30
C PHE A 334 11.16 12.99 -7.98
N VAL A 335 10.46 12.42 -8.96
CA VAL A 335 10.90 11.18 -9.65
C VAL A 335 12.20 11.41 -10.43
N GLU A 336 12.28 12.49 -11.21
CA GLU A 336 13.47 12.85 -11.99
C GLU A 336 14.70 13.04 -11.08
N THR A 337 14.54 13.73 -9.95
CA THR A 337 15.66 13.94 -9.02
C THR A 337 16.20 12.63 -8.45
N VAL A 338 15.32 11.66 -8.17
CA VAL A 338 15.78 10.31 -7.74
C VAL A 338 16.49 9.60 -8.88
N LYS A 339 16.00 9.71 -10.11
CA LYS A 339 16.58 9.05 -11.29
C LYS A 339 17.94 9.64 -11.71
N GLU A 340 18.11 10.94 -11.49
CA GLU A 340 19.37 11.66 -11.76
C GLU A 340 20.39 11.51 -10.63
N TYR A 341 20.01 10.90 -9.52
CA TYR A 341 20.92 10.68 -8.38
C TYR A 341 21.86 9.51 -8.69
N ALA A 342 23.09 9.85 -9.08
CA ALA A 342 24.16 8.92 -9.39
C ALA A 342 25.29 9.00 -8.36
#